data_c9a0577e01886e4a243d4d2fde3bdb06
#
_entry.id   c9a0577e01886e4a243d4d2fde3bdb06
#
_cell.length_a   1.000
_cell.length_b   1.000
_cell.length_c   1.000
_cell.angle_alpha   90.00
_cell.angle_beta   90.00
_cell.angle_gamma   90.00
#
_symmetry.space_group_name_H-M   'P 1'
#
loop_
_entity.id
_entity.type
_entity.pdbx_description
1 polymer ?
#
loop_
_entity_poly.entity_id
_entity_poly.type
_entity_poly.pdbx_seq_one_letter_code
_entity_poly.pdbx_strand_id
1 'polypeptide(L)'
;MNPRILVVDDDTALAEMIGIVLRTEGYEPFFCQDGALALDAFKSAAPDLVLLDLMLPGMDGIEICARIREESGVPIIMLTAKSDTADVVKGLESGADDYVVKPFNPKELVARVRTRLRPASDSATGTLVVGDVELDVTGHEVRRGDTKINLTPLEFELLLALAMKPEQVFTREMLLEQVWGYHYKADTRLVNVHVQRLRAKVEEDPDNPKIVMTVRGVGYRAGSSA
;
A
#
# COMPACT_ATOMS: atom_id res chain seq x y z
N MET A 1 13.72 -16.37 -7.51
CA MET A 1 14.28 -15.96 -6.20
C MET A 1 13.12 -15.83 -5.24
N ASN A 2 13.33 -16.12 -3.96
CA ASN A 2 12.30 -15.92 -2.94
C ASN A 2 12.14 -14.40 -2.69
N PRO A 3 10.92 -13.89 -2.53
CA PRO A 3 10.74 -12.47 -2.20
C PRO A 3 11.42 -12.12 -0.86
N ARG A 4 12.10 -10.98 -0.86
CA ARG A 4 12.90 -10.47 0.27
C ARG A 4 12.05 -9.56 1.12
N ILE A 5 11.97 -9.82 2.41
CA ILE A 5 11.15 -9.04 3.34
C ILE A 5 12.04 -8.44 4.43
N LEU A 6 12.08 -7.12 4.50
CA LEU A 6 12.74 -6.43 5.61
C LEU A 6 11.77 -6.30 6.78
N VAL A 7 12.18 -6.80 7.94
CA VAL A 7 11.43 -6.67 9.21
C VAL A 7 12.20 -5.68 10.09
N VAL A 8 11.58 -4.55 10.38
CA VAL A 8 12.13 -3.49 11.24
C VAL A 8 11.30 -3.46 12.52
N ASP A 9 11.81 -4.04 13.59
CA ASP A 9 11.13 -4.19 14.88
C ASP A 9 12.17 -4.41 15.98
N ASP A 10 12.10 -3.71 17.08
CA ASP A 10 13.04 -3.81 18.21
C ASP A 10 12.74 -4.99 19.14
N ASP A 11 11.53 -5.56 19.06
CA ASP A 11 11.17 -6.80 19.76
C ASP A 11 11.78 -8.02 19.04
N THR A 12 12.92 -8.48 19.56
CA THR A 12 13.66 -9.62 19.02
C THR A 12 12.81 -10.90 18.96
N ALA A 13 11.99 -11.16 19.98
CA ALA A 13 11.16 -12.37 20.03
C ALA A 13 10.07 -12.34 18.96
N LEU A 14 9.45 -11.19 18.78
CA LEU A 14 8.46 -10.98 17.72
C LEU A 14 9.10 -11.08 16.33
N ALA A 15 10.26 -10.46 16.12
CA ALA A 15 11.00 -10.53 14.86
C ALA A 15 11.40 -11.97 14.51
N GLU A 16 11.88 -12.75 15.48
CA GLU A 16 12.18 -14.18 15.29
C GLU A 16 10.94 -14.98 14.91
N MET A 17 9.82 -14.78 15.59
CA MET A 17 8.55 -15.43 15.29
C MET A 17 8.08 -15.10 13.86
N ILE A 18 8.12 -13.81 13.49
CA ILE A 18 7.81 -13.37 12.11
C ILE A 18 8.74 -14.05 11.12
N GLY A 19 10.03 -14.11 11.41
CA GLY A 19 11.04 -14.72 10.54
C GLY A 19 10.79 -16.22 10.30
N ILE A 20 10.41 -16.98 11.32
CA ILE A 20 10.05 -18.39 11.19
C ILE A 20 8.85 -18.54 10.26
N VAL A 21 7.82 -17.75 10.48
CA VAL A 21 6.58 -17.79 9.69
C VAL A 21 6.86 -17.43 8.23
N LEU A 22 7.61 -16.36 7.97
CA LEU A 22 7.95 -15.92 6.62
C LEU A 22 8.77 -16.98 5.86
N ARG A 23 9.78 -17.60 6.49
CA ARG A 23 10.57 -18.67 5.88
C ARG A 23 9.73 -19.90 5.54
N THR A 24 8.77 -20.25 6.40
CA THR A 24 7.84 -21.37 6.15
C THR A 24 6.99 -21.14 4.91
N GLU A 25 6.68 -19.89 4.62
CA GLU A 25 5.91 -19.47 3.43
C GLU A 25 6.78 -19.22 2.18
N GLY A 26 8.10 -19.46 2.29
CA GLY A 26 9.03 -19.32 1.17
C GLY A 26 9.59 -17.92 0.95
N TYR A 27 9.49 -17.03 1.92
CA TYR A 27 10.07 -15.69 1.89
C TYR A 27 11.46 -15.66 2.53
N GLU A 28 12.27 -14.67 2.15
CA GLU A 28 13.60 -14.41 2.72
C GLU A 28 13.58 -13.20 3.65
N PRO A 29 13.49 -13.37 4.99
CA PRO A 29 13.43 -12.26 5.93
C PRO A 29 14.82 -11.70 6.26
N PHE A 30 14.93 -10.38 6.30
CA PHE A 30 16.05 -9.59 6.80
C PHE A 30 15.56 -8.79 8.00
N PHE A 31 16.44 -8.56 9.00
CA PHE A 31 16.04 -7.95 10.26
C PHE A 31 16.84 -6.69 10.55
N CYS A 32 16.16 -5.68 11.07
CA CYS A 32 16.75 -4.47 11.63
C CYS A 32 16.02 -4.14 12.93
N GLN A 33 16.76 -3.95 14.03
CA GLN A 33 16.21 -3.69 15.37
C GLN A 33 16.34 -2.23 15.80
N ASP A 34 17.05 -1.42 15.03
CA ASP A 34 17.30 -0.01 15.32
C ASP A 34 16.76 0.86 14.18
N GLY A 35 15.82 1.74 14.51
CA GLY A 35 15.25 2.68 13.53
C GLY A 35 16.29 3.57 12.86
N ALA A 36 17.38 3.91 13.58
CA ALA A 36 18.47 4.71 13.01
C ALA A 36 19.21 3.99 11.87
N LEU A 37 19.20 2.66 11.85
CA LEU A 37 19.84 1.82 10.83
C LEU A 37 18.86 1.34 9.76
N ALA A 38 17.57 1.62 9.89
CA ALA A 38 16.52 1.05 9.03
C ALA A 38 16.69 1.42 7.55
N LEU A 39 17.10 2.66 7.24
CA LEU A 39 17.29 3.11 5.87
C LEU A 39 18.51 2.45 5.20
N ASP A 40 19.59 2.25 5.95
CA ASP A 40 20.77 1.53 5.45
C ASP A 40 20.46 0.05 5.25
N ALA A 41 19.71 -0.55 6.18
CA ALA A 41 19.21 -1.92 6.05
C ALA A 41 18.30 -2.07 4.82
N PHE A 42 17.41 -1.10 4.56
CA PHE A 42 16.55 -1.06 3.38
C PHE A 42 17.38 -1.06 2.09
N LYS A 43 18.38 -0.16 1.99
CA LYS A 43 19.26 -0.08 0.81
C LYS A 43 20.07 -1.36 0.59
N SER A 44 20.62 -1.93 1.66
CA SER A 44 21.42 -3.17 1.59
C SER A 44 20.58 -4.40 1.26
N ALA A 45 19.39 -4.52 1.88
CA ALA A 45 18.52 -5.65 1.68
C ALA A 45 17.81 -5.58 0.32
N ALA A 46 17.57 -4.41 -0.27
CA ALA A 46 16.76 -4.21 -1.46
C ALA A 46 15.48 -5.08 -1.41
N PRO A 47 14.61 -4.90 -0.40
CA PRO A 47 13.48 -5.80 -0.14
C PRO A 47 12.35 -5.59 -1.15
N ASP A 48 11.55 -6.64 -1.34
CA ASP A 48 10.31 -6.60 -2.11
C ASP A 48 9.12 -6.13 -1.24
N LEU A 49 9.25 -6.15 0.10
CA LEU A 49 8.27 -5.67 1.06
C LEU A 49 8.95 -5.32 2.39
N VAL A 50 8.41 -4.32 3.07
CA VAL A 50 8.86 -3.90 4.41
C VAL A 50 7.74 -4.14 5.44
N LEU A 51 8.07 -4.82 6.54
CA LEU A 51 7.28 -4.84 7.78
C LEU A 51 7.95 -3.85 8.74
N LEU A 52 7.22 -2.84 9.20
CA LEU A 52 7.80 -1.71 9.92
C LEU A 52 7.03 -1.43 11.21
N ASP A 53 7.68 -1.56 12.35
CA ASP A 53 7.10 -1.08 13.61
C ASP A 53 7.03 0.44 13.62
N LEU A 54 5.96 0.95 14.20
CA LEU A 54 5.80 2.39 14.43
C LEU A 54 6.70 2.89 15.56
N MET A 55 6.86 2.09 16.62
CA MET A 55 7.54 2.51 17.85
C MET A 55 8.94 1.91 17.93
N LEU A 56 9.90 2.54 17.25
CA LEU A 56 11.28 2.10 17.23
C LEU A 56 12.19 3.05 18.04
N PRO A 57 13.24 2.53 18.64
CA PRO A 57 14.30 3.38 19.18
C PRO A 57 15.06 4.06 18.02
N GLY A 58 15.56 5.26 18.26
CA GLY A 58 16.36 6.02 17.29
C GLY A 58 15.53 6.85 16.32
N MET A 59 14.91 6.24 15.34
CA MET A 59 14.05 6.91 14.35
C MET A 59 12.65 6.33 14.38
N ASP A 60 11.62 7.20 14.38
CA ASP A 60 10.21 6.80 14.38
C ASP A 60 9.85 6.08 13.05
N GLY A 61 9.06 5.02 13.14
CA GLY A 61 8.58 4.26 11.97
C GLY A 61 7.82 5.12 10.95
N ILE A 62 7.13 6.17 11.37
CA ILE A 62 6.47 7.13 10.46
C ILE A 62 7.52 7.86 9.61
N GLU A 63 8.60 8.33 10.23
CA GLU A 63 9.69 9.01 9.51
C GLU A 63 10.42 8.06 8.56
N ILE A 64 10.70 6.83 9.01
CA ILE A 64 11.31 5.78 8.17
C ILE A 64 10.44 5.51 6.95
N CYS A 65 9.13 5.34 7.16
CA CYS A 65 8.16 5.10 6.08
C CYS A 65 8.18 6.23 5.05
N ALA A 66 8.11 7.49 5.50
CA ALA A 66 8.13 8.65 4.61
C ALA A 66 9.42 8.71 3.78
N ARG A 67 10.59 8.48 4.38
CA ARG A 67 11.88 8.48 3.69
C ARG A 67 12.01 7.33 2.68
N ILE A 68 11.56 6.12 3.01
CA ILE A 68 11.52 5.02 2.04
C ILE A 68 10.61 5.39 0.87
N ARG A 69 9.48 6.03 1.14
CA ARG A 69 8.49 6.38 0.12
C ARG A 69 8.99 7.48 -0.84
N GLU A 70 9.90 8.35 -0.43
CA GLU A 70 10.56 9.33 -1.29
C GLU A 70 11.41 8.65 -2.38
N GLU A 71 12.02 7.49 -2.06
CA GLU A 71 12.95 6.78 -2.94
C GLU A 71 12.32 5.56 -3.64
N SER A 72 11.24 4.99 -3.09
CA SER A 72 10.72 3.68 -3.53
C SER A 72 9.22 3.52 -3.39
N GLY A 73 8.63 2.79 -4.34
CA GLY A 73 7.24 2.31 -4.30
C GLY A 73 7.06 0.96 -3.59
N VAL A 74 8.10 0.41 -2.94
CA VAL A 74 8.04 -0.90 -2.27
C VAL A 74 6.86 -0.97 -1.29
N PRO A 75 6.08 -2.06 -1.22
CA PRO A 75 5.01 -2.19 -0.27
C PRO A 75 5.51 -2.11 1.18
N ILE A 76 4.81 -1.31 2.01
CA ILE A 76 5.12 -1.15 3.44
C ILE A 76 3.87 -1.52 4.24
N ILE A 77 4.00 -2.50 5.14
CA ILE A 77 2.97 -2.87 6.11
C ILE A 77 3.45 -2.43 7.49
N MET A 78 2.70 -1.55 8.13
CA MET A 78 3.04 -1.12 9.49
C MET A 78 2.59 -2.13 10.54
N LEU A 79 3.45 -2.39 11.52
CA LEU A 79 3.12 -3.13 12.72
C LEU A 79 2.89 -2.10 13.84
N THR A 80 1.75 -2.13 14.50
CA THR A 80 1.42 -1.12 15.52
C THR A 80 0.81 -1.75 16.76
N ALA A 81 1.27 -1.33 17.94
CA ALA A 81 0.64 -1.69 19.22
C ALA A 81 -0.62 -0.86 19.48
N LYS A 82 -0.85 0.21 18.70
CA LYS A 82 -1.94 1.15 18.93
C LYS A 82 -3.06 0.93 17.94
N SER A 83 -4.24 0.67 18.48
CA SER A 83 -5.51 0.71 17.74
C SER A 83 -6.08 2.13 17.65
N ASP A 84 -5.36 3.16 18.15
CA ASP A 84 -5.82 4.54 18.09
C ASP A 84 -5.89 4.99 16.62
N THR A 85 -7.07 5.48 16.28
CA THR A 85 -7.41 5.93 14.93
C THR A 85 -6.40 6.95 14.39
N ALA A 86 -5.90 7.84 15.22
CA ALA A 86 -5.00 8.91 14.79
C ALA A 86 -3.61 8.37 14.37
N ASP A 87 -3.06 7.41 15.09
CA ASP A 87 -1.74 6.84 14.78
C ASP A 87 -1.79 5.96 13.52
N VAL A 88 -2.88 5.20 13.35
CA VAL A 88 -3.11 4.41 12.12
C VAL A 88 -3.21 5.33 10.90
N VAL A 89 -4.00 6.41 11.00
CA VAL A 89 -4.15 7.36 9.88
C VAL A 89 -2.81 8.02 9.55
N LYS A 90 -2.06 8.51 10.55
CA LYS A 90 -0.73 9.09 10.32
C LYS A 90 0.23 8.13 9.64
N GLY A 91 0.25 6.86 10.07
CA GLY A 91 1.07 5.83 9.44
C GLY A 91 0.70 5.61 7.98
N LEU A 92 -0.58 5.55 7.66
CA LEU A 92 -1.04 5.44 6.28
C LEU A 92 -0.72 6.71 5.47
N GLU A 93 -0.90 7.90 6.04
CA GLU A 93 -0.58 9.18 5.38
C GLU A 93 0.92 9.33 5.12
N SER A 94 1.80 8.76 5.96
CA SER A 94 3.25 8.78 5.74
C SER A 94 3.71 7.92 4.57
N GLY A 95 2.83 7.07 4.03
CA GLY A 95 3.15 6.27 2.86
C GLY A 95 2.94 4.77 3.00
N ALA A 96 2.53 4.24 4.14
CA ALA A 96 2.25 2.82 4.31
C ALA A 96 1.07 2.37 3.43
N ASP A 97 1.13 1.12 2.98
CA ASP A 97 0.10 0.50 2.14
C ASP A 97 -0.94 -0.26 2.97
N ASP A 98 -0.54 -0.67 4.17
CA ASP A 98 -1.38 -1.44 5.08
C ASP A 98 -0.86 -1.34 6.51
N TYR A 99 -1.64 -1.85 7.47
CA TYR A 99 -1.20 -1.96 8.87
C TYR A 99 -1.75 -3.23 9.54
N VAL A 100 -1.04 -3.69 10.57
CA VAL A 100 -1.42 -4.83 11.43
C VAL A 100 -1.28 -4.41 12.89
N VAL A 101 -2.33 -4.63 13.67
CA VAL A 101 -2.33 -4.29 15.10
C VAL A 101 -1.76 -5.44 15.92
N LYS A 102 -0.75 -5.16 16.75
CA LYS A 102 -0.16 -6.09 17.72
C LYS A 102 -1.09 -6.24 18.95
N PRO A 103 -1.33 -7.46 19.48
CA PRO A 103 -0.87 -8.74 18.96
C PRO A 103 -1.71 -9.21 17.78
N PHE A 104 -1.07 -9.80 16.77
CA PHE A 104 -1.73 -10.27 15.55
C PHE A 104 -1.60 -11.80 15.38
N ASN A 105 -2.48 -12.34 14.57
CA ASN A 105 -2.37 -13.73 14.14
C ASN A 105 -1.32 -13.85 13.01
N PRO A 106 -0.31 -14.73 13.13
CA PRO A 106 0.69 -14.93 12.07
C PRO A 106 0.09 -15.22 10.69
N LYS A 107 -1.02 -15.95 10.63
CA LYS A 107 -1.73 -16.22 9.36
C LYS A 107 -2.32 -14.96 8.72
N GLU A 108 -2.75 -14.00 9.54
CA GLU A 108 -3.22 -12.71 9.06
C GLU A 108 -2.08 -11.91 8.43
N LEU A 109 -0.93 -11.82 9.13
CA LEU A 109 0.25 -11.14 8.59
C LEU A 109 0.68 -11.73 7.25
N VAL A 110 0.79 -13.07 7.16
CA VAL A 110 1.14 -13.77 5.93
C VAL A 110 0.16 -13.48 4.80
N ALA A 111 -1.14 -13.50 5.08
CA ALA A 111 -2.16 -13.19 4.07
C ALA A 111 -1.97 -11.77 3.49
N ARG A 112 -1.66 -10.78 4.35
CA ARG A 112 -1.39 -9.40 3.94
C ARG A 112 -0.10 -9.30 3.11
N VAL A 113 0.98 -9.93 3.57
CA VAL A 113 2.25 -10.01 2.82
C VAL A 113 2.04 -10.63 1.44
N ARG A 114 1.33 -11.76 1.37
CA ARG A 114 1.04 -12.44 0.09
C ARG A 114 0.25 -11.55 -0.86
N THR A 115 -0.74 -10.82 -0.35
CA THR A 115 -1.55 -9.91 -1.17
C THR A 115 -0.71 -8.76 -1.71
N ARG A 116 0.19 -8.18 -0.90
CA ARG A 116 1.06 -7.07 -1.33
C ARG A 116 2.17 -7.49 -2.29
N LEU A 117 2.61 -8.75 -2.23
CA LEU A 117 3.62 -9.33 -3.14
C LEU A 117 3.03 -10.01 -4.37
N ARG A 118 1.69 -10.09 -4.47
CA ARG A 118 1.05 -10.69 -5.63
C ARG A 118 1.34 -9.83 -6.88
N PRO A 119 1.84 -10.43 -7.98
CA PRO A 119 1.90 -9.72 -9.25
C PRO A 119 0.50 -9.19 -9.60
N ALA A 120 0.44 -8.01 -10.16
CA ALA A 120 -0.82 -7.51 -10.69
C ALA A 120 -1.41 -8.54 -11.65
N SER A 121 -2.73 -8.72 -11.60
CA SER A 121 -3.38 -9.79 -12.38
C SER A 121 -3.18 -9.55 -13.89
N ASP A 122 -2.64 -10.54 -14.59
CA ASP A 122 -2.45 -10.59 -16.06
C ASP A 122 -3.77 -10.47 -16.87
N SER A 123 -4.90 -10.26 -16.21
CA SER A 123 -6.23 -10.34 -16.82
C SER A 123 -6.67 -9.09 -17.57
N ALA A 124 -5.99 -7.97 -17.43
CA ALA A 124 -6.26 -6.76 -18.20
C ALA A 124 -5.03 -6.39 -19.04
N THR A 125 -5.23 -6.22 -20.34
CA THR A 125 -4.20 -5.75 -21.27
C THR A 125 -4.70 -4.51 -21.99
N GLY A 126 -3.81 -3.62 -22.38
CA GLY A 126 -4.14 -2.42 -23.13
C GLY A 126 -4.08 -1.15 -22.30
N THR A 127 -4.55 -0.07 -22.90
CA THR A 127 -4.58 1.25 -22.28
C THR A 127 -6.01 1.59 -21.87
N LEU A 128 -6.17 2.03 -20.61
CA LEU A 128 -7.43 2.57 -20.10
C LEU A 128 -7.29 4.09 -19.95
N VAL A 129 -8.40 4.81 -20.11
CA VAL A 129 -8.42 6.27 -19.98
C VAL A 129 -9.46 6.67 -18.94
N VAL A 130 -9.06 7.51 -17.99
CA VAL A 130 -9.97 8.11 -17.00
C VAL A 130 -9.71 9.61 -16.96
N GLY A 131 -10.69 10.39 -17.40
CA GLY A 131 -10.53 11.83 -17.61
C GLY A 131 -9.42 12.10 -18.64
N ASP A 132 -8.35 12.76 -18.22
CA ASP A 132 -7.15 13.09 -19.01
C ASP A 132 -5.93 12.21 -18.66
N VAL A 133 -6.15 11.13 -17.89
CA VAL A 133 -5.10 10.21 -17.46
C VAL A 133 -5.20 8.89 -18.21
N GLU A 134 -4.06 8.43 -18.73
CA GLU A 134 -3.90 7.16 -19.43
C GLU A 134 -3.18 6.14 -18.54
N LEU A 135 -3.75 4.92 -18.44
CA LEU A 135 -3.17 3.80 -17.72
C LEU A 135 -2.71 2.74 -18.71
N ASP A 136 -1.42 2.52 -18.86
CA ASP A 136 -0.88 1.32 -19.50
C ASP A 136 -0.91 0.17 -18.48
N VAL A 137 -1.87 -0.74 -18.66
CA VAL A 137 -2.08 -1.85 -17.74
C VAL A 137 -0.93 -2.85 -17.79
N THR A 138 -0.38 -3.10 -18.98
CA THR A 138 0.72 -4.05 -19.18
C THR A 138 2.06 -3.48 -18.67
N GLY A 139 2.33 -2.20 -18.97
CA GLY A 139 3.53 -1.53 -18.54
C GLY A 139 3.49 -1.04 -17.09
N HIS A 140 2.33 -1.13 -16.40
CA HIS A 140 2.12 -0.57 -15.06
C HIS A 140 2.50 0.91 -14.99
N GLU A 141 2.18 1.66 -16.03
CA GLU A 141 2.48 3.09 -16.13
C GLU A 141 1.21 3.93 -16.18
N VAL A 142 1.30 5.11 -15.58
CA VAL A 142 0.23 6.12 -15.63
C VAL A 142 0.82 7.41 -16.18
N ARG A 143 0.10 8.03 -17.13
CA ARG A 143 0.54 9.25 -17.81
C ARG A 143 -0.60 10.25 -17.92
N ARG A 144 -0.22 11.54 -17.93
CA ARG A 144 -1.06 12.64 -18.42
C ARG A 144 -0.31 13.30 -19.58
N GLY A 145 -0.77 13.03 -20.81
CA GLY A 145 -0.01 13.37 -22.01
C GLY A 145 1.40 12.77 -21.95
N ASP A 146 2.44 13.58 -22.11
CA ASP A 146 3.84 13.12 -22.04
C ASP A 146 4.39 12.96 -20.60
N THR A 147 3.64 13.39 -19.59
CA THR A 147 4.10 13.39 -18.21
C THR A 147 3.76 12.08 -17.52
N LYS A 148 4.78 11.35 -17.03
CA LYS A 148 4.60 10.16 -16.21
C LYS A 148 4.19 10.52 -14.79
N ILE A 149 3.16 9.85 -14.27
CA ILE A 149 2.69 9.96 -12.89
C ILE A 149 3.21 8.75 -12.10
N ASN A 150 4.02 8.98 -11.09
CA ASN A 150 4.61 7.92 -10.29
C ASN A 150 3.64 7.45 -9.20
N LEU A 151 3.00 6.32 -9.43
CA LEU A 151 2.15 5.64 -8.45
C LEU A 151 2.91 4.50 -7.78
N THR A 152 2.56 4.21 -6.51
CA THR A 152 2.94 2.93 -5.91
C THR A 152 2.12 1.80 -6.53
N PRO A 153 2.56 0.52 -6.42
CA PRO A 153 1.77 -0.61 -6.92
C PRO A 153 0.32 -0.59 -6.44
N LEU A 154 0.10 -0.27 -5.15
CA LEU A 154 -1.23 -0.21 -4.57
C LEU A 154 -2.09 0.94 -5.12
N GLU A 155 -1.51 2.12 -5.31
CA GLU A 155 -2.20 3.26 -5.91
C GLU A 155 -2.57 2.97 -7.37
N PHE A 156 -1.70 2.27 -8.10
CA PHE A 156 -1.99 1.81 -9.45
C PHE A 156 -3.15 0.80 -9.45
N GLU A 157 -3.12 -0.22 -8.57
CA GLU A 157 -4.20 -1.20 -8.44
C GLU A 157 -5.55 -0.55 -8.08
N LEU A 158 -5.54 0.46 -7.20
CA LEU A 158 -6.74 1.20 -6.83
C LEU A 158 -7.32 1.97 -8.03
N LEU A 159 -6.47 2.67 -8.78
CA LEU A 159 -6.89 3.39 -9.97
C LEU A 159 -7.39 2.43 -11.06
N LEU A 160 -6.67 1.31 -11.27
CA LEU A 160 -7.04 0.27 -12.23
C LEU A 160 -8.40 -0.35 -11.89
N ALA A 161 -8.66 -0.67 -10.62
CA ALA A 161 -9.94 -1.22 -10.18
C ALA A 161 -11.12 -0.31 -10.54
N LEU A 162 -10.95 1.00 -10.39
CA LEU A 162 -11.95 2.00 -10.77
C LEU A 162 -12.06 2.13 -12.29
N ALA A 163 -10.92 2.20 -12.99
CA ALA A 163 -10.86 2.42 -14.45
C ALA A 163 -11.45 1.26 -15.27
N MET A 164 -11.31 0.02 -14.78
CA MET A 164 -11.87 -1.16 -15.44
C MET A 164 -13.40 -1.16 -15.52
N LYS A 165 -14.07 -0.43 -14.63
CA LYS A 165 -15.54 -0.35 -14.58
C LYS A 165 -15.97 1.09 -14.28
N PRO A 166 -15.81 2.02 -15.22
CA PRO A 166 -15.96 3.45 -14.98
C PRO A 166 -17.37 3.86 -14.53
N GLU A 167 -18.39 3.14 -14.97
CA GLU A 167 -19.79 3.40 -14.59
C GLU A 167 -20.16 2.83 -13.20
N GLN A 168 -19.31 1.94 -12.65
CA GLN A 168 -19.61 1.30 -11.38
C GLN A 168 -19.22 2.20 -10.21
N VAL A 169 -20.13 2.32 -9.24
CA VAL A 169 -19.80 2.88 -7.93
C VAL A 169 -19.31 1.74 -7.04
N PHE A 170 -18.09 1.85 -6.55
CA PHE A 170 -17.50 0.91 -5.61
C PHE A 170 -17.73 1.39 -4.19
N THR A 171 -18.29 0.53 -3.33
CA THR A 171 -18.27 0.82 -1.90
C THR A 171 -16.84 0.64 -1.36
N ARG A 172 -16.60 1.14 -0.14
CA ARG A 172 -15.28 0.97 0.49
C ARG A 172 -14.94 -0.49 0.74
N GLU A 173 -15.95 -1.28 1.11
CA GLU A 173 -15.82 -2.72 1.32
C GLU A 173 -15.46 -3.45 0.02
N MET A 174 -16.10 -3.09 -1.10
CA MET A 174 -15.75 -3.65 -2.41
C MET A 174 -14.29 -3.33 -2.80
N LEU A 175 -13.84 -2.10 -2.55
CA LEU A 175 -12.44 -1.74 -2.81
C LEU A 175 -11.48 -2.47 -1.89
N LEU A 176 -11.80 -2.64 -0.59
CA LEU A 176 -11.00 -3.44 0.33
C LEU A 176 -10.88 -4.89 -0.12
N GLU A 177 -11.95 -5.49 -0.61
CA GLU A 177 -11.92 -6.85 -1.14
C GLU A 177 -11.10 -6.94 -2.44
N GLN A 178 -11.33 -6.04 -3.38
CA GLN A 178 -10.72 -6.11 -4.71
C GLN A 178 -9.23 -5.74 -4.70
N VAL A 179 -8.84 -4.69 -3.96
CA VAL A 179 -7.49 -4.14 -3.96
C VAL A 179 -6.64 -4.70 -2.83
N TRP A 180 -7.22 -4.87 -1.62
CA TRP A 180 -6.49 -5.41 -0.46
C TRP A 180 -6.71 -6.91 -0.25
N GLY A 181 -7.68 -7.53 -0.92
CA GLY A 181 -8.00 -8.95 -0.76
C GLY A 181 -8.68 -9.29 0.57
N TYR A 182 -9.33 -8.31 1.21
CA TYR A 182 -9.99 -8.53 2.51
C TYR A 182 -11.41 -9.00 2.36
N HIS A 183 -11.66 -10.26 2.73
CA HIS A 183 -13.00 -10.89 2.71
C HIS A 183 -13.77 -10.76 4.03
N TYR A 184 -13.29 -9.97 4.99
CA TYR A 184 -13.91 -9.77 6.30
C TYR A 184 -13.97 -8.26 6.64
N LYS A 185 -14.69 -7.90 7.72
CA LYS A 185 -14.79 -6.50 8.17
C LYS A 185 -13.40 -5.93 8.47
N ALA A 186 -12.83 -5.27 7.49
CA ALA A 186 -11.60 -4.51 7.64
C ALA A 186 -11.91 -3.02 7.82
N ASP A 187 -10.90 -2.28 8.23
CA ASP A 187 -11.04 -0.85 8.45
C ASP A 187 -11.15 -0.07 7.13
N THR A 188 -12.33 0.45 6.87
CA THR A 188 -12.61 1.22 5.65
C THR A 188 -11.86 2.55 5.56
N ARG A 189 -11.25 3.02 6.65
CA ARG A 189 -10.39 4.22 6.67
C ARG A 189 -9.18 4.07 5.74
N LEU A 190 -8.67 2.85 5.62
CA LEU A 190 -7.60 2.48 4.69
C LEU A 190 -7.90 2.99 3.27
N VAL A 191 -9.10 2.72 2.77
CA VAL A 191 -9.52 3.17 1.43
C VAL A 191 -9.53 4.70 1.33
N ASN A 192 -10.05 5.39 2.34
CA ASN A 192 -10.14 6.86 2.29
C ASN A 192 -8.76 7.52 2.20
N VAL A 193 -7.79 7.05 3.01
CA VAL A 193 -6.41 7.58 2.98
C VAL A 193 -5.76 7.32 1.62
N HIS A 194 -5.89 6.10 1.09
CA HIS A 194 -5.29 5.77 -0.22
C HIS A 194 -5.96 6.53 -1.37
N VAL A 195 -7.27 6.77 -1.32
CA VAL A 195 -7.95 7.64 -2.29
C VAL A 195 -7.40 9.06 -2.23
N GLN A 196 -7.16 9.63 -1.04
CA GLN A 196 -6.57 10.96 -0.93
C GLN A 196 -5.14 11.01 -1.47
N ARG A 197 -4.31 10.01 -1.15
CA ARG A 197 -2.94 9.91 -1.70
C ARG A 197 -2.95 9.77 -3.22
N LEU A 198 -3.84 8.94 -3.76
CA LEU A 198 -3.99 8.79 -5.20
C LEU A 198 -4.41 10.12 -5.85
N ARG A 199 -5.41 10.80 -5.30
CA ARG A 199 -5.85 12.12 -5.80
C ARG A 199 -4.72 13.14 -5.81
N ALA A 200 -3.93 13.21 -4.75
CA ALA A 200 -2.78 14.12 -4.69
C ALA A 200 -1.79 13.94 -5.85
N LYS A 201 -1.80 12.78 -6.51
CA LYS A 201 -0.93 12.46 -7.65
C LYS A 201 -1.61 12.57 -9.00
N VAL A 202 -2.88 12.15 -9.10
CA VAL A 202 -3.58 12.05 -10.38
C VAL A 202 -4.54 13.20 -10.66
N GLU A 203 -4.95 13.98 -9.69
CA GLU A 203 -5.84 15.13 -9.91
C GLU A 203 -5.02 16.40 -10.15
N GLU A 204 -5.55 17.32 -10.95
CA GLU A 204 -5.03 18.69 -11.02
C GLU A 204 -5.39 19.50 -9.76
N ASP A 205 -6.61 19.26 -9.25
CA ASP A 205 -7.13 19.83 -8.01
C ASP A 205 -7.74 18.69 -7.17
N PRO A 206 -7.03 18.20 -6.13
CA PRO A 206 -7.52 17.12 -5.28
C PRO A 206 -8.82 17.43 -4.52
N ASP A 207 -9.13 18.71 -4.31
CA ASP A 207 -10.36 19.14 -3.64
C ASP A 207 -11.57 19.12 -4.58
N ASN A 208 -11.33 19.21 -5.90
CA ASN A 208 -12.33 19.10 -6.95
C ASN A 208 -12.02 17.94 -7.91
N PRO A 209 -12.03 16.69 -7.43
CA PRO A 209 -11.54 15.53 -8.17
C PRO A 209 -12.40 15.23 -9.40
N LYS A 210 -11.73 14.93 -10.53
CA LYS A 210 -12.33 14.53 -11.81
C LYS A 210 -11.98 13.09 -12.20
N ILE A 211 -10.87 12.54 -11.70
CA ILE A 211 -10.37 11.19 -12.00
C ILE A 211 -10.96 10.18 -11.02
N VAL A 212 -10.87 10.47 -9.71
CA VAL A 212 -11.40 9.60 -8.65
C VAL A 212 -12.57 10.31 -7.95
N MET A 213 -13.76 10.08 -8.44
CA MET A 213 -14.98 10.76 -8.00
C MET A 213 -15.52 10.17 -6.70
N THR A 214 -16.00 11.03 -5.78
CA THR A 214 -16.74 10.60 -4.60
C THR A 214 -18.24 10.54 -4.91
N VAL A 215 -18.86 9.39 -4.63
CA VAL A 215 -20.31 9.25 -4.57
C VAL A 215 -20.74 9.31 -3.11
N ARG A 216 -21.30 10.44 -2.69
CA ARG A 216 -21.63 10.74 -1.29
C ARG A 216 -22.52 9.64 -0.69
N GLY A 217 -22.16 9.16 0.49
CA GLY A 217 -22.88 8.12 1.21
C GLY A 217 -22.66 6.69 0.65
N VAL A 218 -22.00 6.52 -0.48
CA VAL A 218 -21.79 5.20 -1.13
C VAL A 218 -20.31 4.83 -1.17
N GLY A 219 -19.48 5.59 -1.92
CA GLY A 219 -18.08 5.24 -2.11
C GLY A 219 -17.41 6.05 -3.22
N TYR A 220 -16.74 5.36 -4.15
CA TYR A 220 -15.93 5.98 -5.20
C TYR A 220 -16.22 5.38 -6.57
N ARG A 221 -15.97 6.15 -7.62
CA ARG A 221 -16.00 5.69 -9.02
C ARG A 221 -14.94 6.41 -9.84
N ALA A 222 -14.64 5.89 -11.01
CA ALA A 222 -13.86 6.63 -12.01
C ALA A 222 -14.65 7.84 -12.53
N GLY A 223 -13.93 8.89 -12.91
CA GLY A 223 -14.46 10.00 -13.67
C GLY A 223 -14.77 9.57 -15.11
N SER A 224 -15.64 10.32 -15.79
CA SER A 224 -15.91 10.08 -17.20
C SER A 224 -14.71 10.46 -18.05
N SER A 225 -14.41 9.67 -19.09
CA SER A 225 -13.48 10.11 -20.14
C SER A 225 -14.05 11.37 -20.80
N ALA A 226 -13.20 12.34 -21.07
CA ALA A 226 -13.59 13.59 -21.71
C ALA A 226 -14.07 13.36 -23.13
#